data_642a35e1e83a023641ccfe0c354d50b7
#
_entry.id   642a35e1e83a023641ccfe0c354d50b7
#
_cell.length_a   1.000
_cell.length_b   1.000
_cell.length_c   1.000
_cell.angle_alpha   90.00
_cell.angle_beta   90.00
_cell.angle_gamma   90.00
#
_symmetry.space_group_name_H-M   'P 1'
#
loop_
_entity.id
_entity.type
_entity.pdbx_description
1 polymer ?
#
loop_
_entity_poly.entity_id
_entity_poly.type
_entity_poly.pdbx_seq_one_letter_code
_entity_poly.pdbx_strand_id
1 'polypeptide(L)'
;MPAIPPFNLQRWIAQNRSLLKPPVGNKLLFEDSGFIIMAVGGPNSRKDYHHDPSEEFFFQIEGNMVLKTVQDGRLVDVPINAGEMYLLPAQVPHSPQRPAGSVGLVVERRRGPEEFDGFSWYCENCGHQLHMERVAVGNIETQLPEIFSRFYSSLAQRTCSVCGTVMQAPA
;
A
#
# COMPACT_ATOMS: atom_id res chain seq x y z
N MET A 1 20.15 8.30 22.45
CA MET A 1 18.87 7.75 22.92
C MET A 1 19.11 6.38 23.55
N PRO A 2 18.40 5.98 24.60
CA PRO A 2 18.50 4.61 25.11
C PRO A 2 17.96 3.64 24.06
N ALA A 3 18.54 2.44 24.00
CA ALA A 3 18.06 1.40 23.13
C ALA A 3 16.64 0.97 23.54
N ILE A 4 15.75 0.83 22.55
CA ILE A 4 14.40 0.31 22.77
C ILE A 4 14.50 -1.20 23.04
N PRO A 5 13.90 -1.73 24.10
CA PRO A 5 13.94 -3.17 24.37
C PRO A 5 13.18 -3.94 23.28
N PRO A 6 13.61 -5.17 22.96
CA PRO A 6 12.89 -6.00 22.00
C PRO A 6 11.48 -6.36 22.53
N PHE A 7 10.51 -6.44 21.64
CA PHE A 7 9.18 -6.95 21.96
C PHE A 7 8.82 -8.14 21.06
N ASN A 8 7.91 -8.99 21.53
CA ASN A 8 7.45 -10.14 20.77
C ASN A 8 6.31 -9.69 19.82
N LEU A 9 6.59 -9.69 18.50
CA LEU A 9 5.66 -9.25 17.48
C LEU A 9 4.36 -10.09 17.46
N GLN A 10 4.43 -11.40 17.61
CA GLN A 10 3.24 -12.27 17.62
C GLN A 10 2.33 -11.95 18.81
N ARG A 11 2.91 -11.74 19.99
CA ARG A 11 2.17 -11.31 21.18
C ARG A 11 1.54 -9.94 20.98
N TRP A 12 2.29 -9.00 20.38
CA TRP A 12 1.78 -7.67 20.06
C TRP A 12 0.59 -7.74 19.10
N ILE A 13 0.67 -8.53 18.00
CA ILE A 13 -0.43 -8.75 17.08
C ILE A 13 -1.65 -9.31 17.81
N ALA A 14 -1.49 -10.34 18.64
CA ALA A 14 -2.58 -10.94 19.40
C ALA A 14 -3.31 -9.93 20.29
N GLN A 15 -2.56 -9.04 20.95
CA GLN A 15 -3.10 -8.01 21.84
C GLN A 15 -3.72 -6.82 21.12
N ASN A 16 -3.32 -6.55 19.87
CA ASN A 16 -3.68 -5.34 19.12
C ASN A 16 -4.48 -5.62 17.83
N ARG A 17 -5.12 -6.80 17.71
CA ARG A 17 -5.87 -7.18 16.49
C ARG A 17 -6.96 -6.18 16.09
N SER A 18 -7.56 -5.49 17.05
CA SER A 18 -8.56 -4.48 16.77
C SER A 18 -8.01 -3.27 16.03
N LEU A 19 -6.72 -2.96 16.19
CA LEU A 19 -6.01 -1.87 15.50
C LEU A 19 -5.62 -2.23 14.06
N LEU A 20 -5.70 -3.52 13.70
CA LEU A 20 -5.36 -4.05 12.37
C LEU A 20 -6.61 -4.32 11.52
N LYS A 21 -7.71 -3.63 11.80
CA LYS A 21 -8.98 -3.71 11.08
C LYS A 21 -9.35 -2.36 10.47
N PRO A 22 -10.19 -2.32 9.41
CA PRO A 22 -10.73 -1.06 8.91
C PRO A 22 -11.35 -0.20 10.01
N PRO A 23 -11.36 1.14 9.86
CA PRO A 23 -10.97 1.90 8.66
C PRO A 23 -9.45 2.06 8.48
N VAL A 24 -8.63 1.81 9.50
CA VAL A 24 -7.16 1.92 9.44
C VAL A 24 -6.57 0.57 9.83
N GLY A 25 -6.10 -0.17 8.83
CA GLY A 25 -5.48 -1.49 9.02
C GLY A 25 -3.96 -1.46 9.26
N ASN A 26 -3.34 -0.27 9.25
CA ASN A 26 -1.88 -0.10 9.39
C ASN A 26 -1.54 0.46 10.76
N LYS A 27 -0.53 -0.12 11.41
CA LYS A 27 -0.02 0.40 12.68
C LYS A 27 1.50 0.48 12.67
N LEU A 28 2.02 1.69 12.82
CA LEU A 28 3.44 1.94 13.01
C LEU A 28 3.91 1.28 14.32
N LEU A 29 5.01 0.51 14.23
CA LEU A 29 5.57 -0.22 15.38
C LEU A 29 6.70 0.54 16.08
N PHE A 30 7.39 1.44 15.36
CA PHE A 30 8.48 2.27 15.87
C PHE A 30 8.35 3.69 15.34
N GLU A 31 8.21 4.67 16.23
CA GLU A 31 7.97 6.07 15.85
C GLU A 31 9.27 6.77 15.43
N ASP A 32 10.31 6.68 16.28
CA ASP A 32 11.60 7.37 16.07
C ASP A 32 12.62 6.46 15.38
N SER A 33 12.37 6.12 14.12
CA SER A 33 13.23 5.24 13.32
C SER A 33 13.49 5.84 11.95
N GLY A 34 14.63 5.54 11.34
CA GLY A 34 14.92 5.82 9.93
C GLY A 34 14.09 4.96 8.97
N PHE A 35 13.43 3.93 9.50
CA PHE A 35 12.51 3.08 8.77
C PHE A 35 11.06 3.31 9.21
N ILE A 36 10.14 3.09 8.30
CA ILE A 36 8.72 2.94 8.57
C ILE A 36 8.48 1.44 8.68
N ILE A 37 8.19 0.96 9.89
CA ILE A 37 7.96 -0.47 10.17
C ILE A 37 6.52 -0.60 10.66
N MET A 38 5.66 -1.23 9.84
CA MET A 38 4.23 -1.32 10.09
C MET A 38 3.76 -2.77 10.18
N ALA A 39 2.90 -3.04 11.17
CA ALA A 39 1.99 -4.17 11.09
C ALA A 39 0.75 -3.75 10.28
N VAL A 40 0.41 -4.55 9.27
CA VAL A 40 -0.69 -4.24 8.33
C VAL A 40 -1.68 -5.39 8.32
N GLY A 41 -2.94 -5.09 8.61
CA GLY A 41 -4.03 -6.06 8.61
C GLY A 41 -4.99 -5.89 7.44
N GLY A 42 -5.76 -6.94 7.17
CA GLY A 42 -6.87 -6.95 6.23
C GLY A 42 -8.25 -6.93 6.92
N PRO A 43 -9.34 -6.65 6.16
CA PRO A 43 -9.37 -6.55 4.71
C PRO A 43 -8.87 -5.20 4.18
N ASN A 44 -8.24 -5.24 3.01
CA ASN A 44 -7.88 -4.08 2.23
C ASN A 44 -7.98 -4.42 0.73
N SER A 45 -8.78 -3.67 -0.01
CA SER A 45 -8.98 -3.81 -1.45
C SER A 45 -8.85 -2.46 -2.13
N ARG A 46 -7.63 -2.02 -2.33
CA ARG A 46 -7.29 -0.74 -2.98
C ARG A 46 -7.38 -0.86 -4.49
N LYS A 47 -7.65 0.25 -5.17
CA LYS A 47 -7.61 0.36 -6.64
C LYS A 47 -6.48 1.26 -7.13
N ASP A 48 -5.89 2.03 -6.25
CA ASP A 48 -4.69 2.81 -6.51
C ASP A 48 -3.43 1.93 -6.43
N TYR A 49 -2.42 2.32 -7.18
CA TYR A 49 -1.08 1.74 -7.14
C TYR A 49 -0.12 2.79 -6.59
N HIS A 50 0.58 2.43 -5.55
CA HIS A 50 1.62 3.24 -4.93
C HIS A 50 2.95 3.05 -5.65
N HIS A 51 3.72 4.12 -5.81
CA HIS A 51 5.10 4.10 -6.29
C HIS A 51 5.97 4.65 -5.16
N ASP A 52 6.64 3.75 -4.44
CA ASP A 52 7.60 4.13 -3.41
C ASP A 52 8.92 4.55 -4.07
N PRO A 53 9.54 5.68 -3.70
CA PRO A 53 10.86 6.06 -4.19
C PRO A 53 11.98 5.11 -3.74
N SER A 54 11.73 4.25 -2.75
CA SER A 54 12.65 3.25 -2.24
C SER A 54 12.10 1.82 -2.39
N GLU A 55 12.94 0.84 -2.06
CA GLU A 55 12.51 -0.54 -1.93
C GLU A 55 11.53 -0.69 -0.76
N GLU A 56 10.57 -1.59 -0.89
CA GLU A 56 9.59 -1.93 0.14
C GLU A 56 9.65 -3.42 0.45
N PHE A 57 9.85 -3.77 1.71
CA PHE A 57 9.94 -5.14 2.17
C PHE A 57 8.62 -5.60 2.78
N PHE A 58 8.14 -6.74 2.32
CA PHE A 58 6.94 -7.43 2.80
C PHE A 58 7.31 -8.75 3.47
N PHE A 59 6.72 -9.00 4.63
CA PHE A 59 6.72 -10.31 5.28
C PHE A 59 5.30 -10.67 5.68
N GLN A 60 4.74 -11.70 5.08
CA GLN A 60 3.37 -12.13 5.38
C GLN A 60 3.38 -13.07 6.58
N ILE A 61 2.72 -12.66 7.67
CA ILE A 61 2.74 -13.36 8.96
C ILE A 61 1.56 -14.32 9.09
N GLU A 62 0.34 -13.84 8.80
CA GLU A 62 -0.90 -14.60 8.93
C GLU A 62 -1.76 -14.43 7.67
N GLY A 63 -2.35 -15.53 7.20
CA GLY A 63 -3.11 -15.55 5.97
C GLY A 63 -2.25 -15.22 4.73
N ASN A 64 -2.87 -15.15 3.57
CA ASN A 64 -2.18 -14.83 2.32
C ASN A 64 -2.61 -13.45 1.85
N MET A 65 -1.79 -12.83 1.00
CA MET A 65 -2.15 -11.61 0.29
C MET A 65 -1.77 -11.69 -1.19
N VAL A 66 -2.30 -10.79 -1.98
CA VAL A 66 -1.84 -10.56 -3.36
C VAL A 66 -1.32 -9.13 -3.44
N LEU A 67 -0.08 -8.97 -3.86
CA LEU A 67 0.48 -7.68 -4.24
C LEU A 67 0.28 -7.51 -5.75
N LYS A 68 -0.69 -6.70 -6.15
CA LYS A 68 -0.83 -6.30 -7.56
C LYS A 68 0.29 -5.35 -7.91
N THR A 69 0.96 -5.59 -9.03
CA THR A 69 2.07 -4.76 -9.50
C THR A 69 1.89 -4.39 -10.96
N VAL A 70 2.61 -3.38 -11.42
CA VAL A 70 2.75 -3.09 -12.85
C VAL A 70 4.21 -3.32 -13.24
N GLN A 71 4.45 -4.32 -14.07
CA GLN A 71 5.77 -4.72 -14.53
C GLN A 71 5.80 -4.68 -16.06
N ASP A 72 6.73 -3.95 -16.63
CA ASP A 72 6.84 -3.76 -18.10
C ASP A 72 5.51 -3.34 -18.76
N GLY A 73 4.75 -2.47 -18.09
CA GLY A 73 3.45 -1.98 -18.56
C GLY A 73 2.30 -2.98 -18.45
N ARG A 74 2.48 -4.10 -17.75
CA ARG A 74 1.46 -5.15 -17.57
C ARG A 74 1.09 -5.26 -16.09
N LEU A 75 -0.20 -5.49 -15.85
CA LEU A 75 -0.69 -5.82 -14.52
C LEU A 75 -0.28 -7.26 -14.17
N VAL A 76 0.42 -7.43 -13.06
CA VAL A 76 0.94 -8.71 -12.58
C VAL A 76 0.54 -8.91 -11.13
N ASP A 77 -0.09 -10.03 -10.83
CA ASP A 77 -0.43 -10.42 -9.47
C ASP A 77 0.72 -11.25 -8.86
N VAL A 78 1.25 -10.78 -7.75
CA VAL A 78 2.30 -11.46 -6.97
C VAL A 78 1.67 -11.98 -5.68
N PRO A 79 1.36 -13.28 -5.58
CA PRO A 79 0.88 -13.86 -4.33
C PRO A 79 2.02 -13.90 -3.31
N ILE A 80 1.73 -13.54 -2.05
CA ILE A 80 2.64 -13.65 -0.92
C ILE A 80 1.90 -14.43 0.17
N ASN A 81 2.34 -15.67 0.40
CA ASN A 81 1.69 -16.56 1.34
C ASN A 81 2.24 -16.38 2.75
N ALA A 82 1.51 -16.86 3.76
CA ALA A 82 1.98 -16.86 5.14
C ALA A 82 3.37 -17.51 5.26
N GLY A 83 4.29 -16.80 5.91
CA GLY A 83 5.71 -17.18 6.05
C GLY A 83 6.61 -16.71 4.92
N GLU A 84 6.07 -16.16 3.82
CA GLU A 84 6.86 -15.67 2.70
C GLU A 84 7.28 -14.20 2.89
N MET A 85 8.44 -13.88 2.31
CA MET A 85 9.02 -12.55 2.24
C MET A 85 9.14 -12.12 0.78
N TYR A 86 8.94 -10.83 0.54
CA TYR A 86 9.11 -10.24 -0.78
C TYR A 86 9.77 -8.86 -0.66
N LEU A 87 10.80 -8.62 -1.46
CA LEU A 87 11.41 -7.30 -1.60
C LEU A 87 10.98 -6.70 -2.94
N LEU A 88 10.14 -5.69 -2.87
CA LEU A 88 9.68 -4.94 -4.04
C LEU A 88 10.73 -3.90 -4.41
N PRO A 89 11.20 -3.85 -5.67
CA PRO A 89 12.12 -2.81 -6.11
C PRO A 89 11.47 -1.42 -6.07
N ALA A 90 12.30 -0.40 -5.90
CA ALA A 90 11.87 1.00 -5.92
C ALA A 90 11.11 1.34 -7.21
N GLN A 91 10.14 2.24 -7.11
CA GLN A 91 9.32 2.76 -8.21
C GLN A 91 8.43 1.74 -8.94
N VAL A 92 8.37 0.48 -8.50
CA VAL A 92 7.41 -0.48 -9.05
C VAL A 92 6.01 -0.15 -8.53
N PRO A 93 5.05 0.20 -9.42
CA PRO A 93 3.69 0.49 -9.00
C PRO A 93 3.06 -0.75 -8.38
N HIS A 94 2.48 -0.60 -7.19
CA HIS A 94 1.93 -1.74 -6.46
C HIS A 94 0.68 -1.41 -5.65
N SER A 95 -0.17 -2.40 -5.47
CA SER A 95 -1.45 -2.28 -4.76
C SER A 95 -1.68 -3.52 -3.88
N PRO A 96 -1.43 -3.44 -2.57
CA PRO A 96 -1.64 -4.56 -1.66
C PRO A 96 -3.13 -4.93 -1.55
N GLN A 97 -3.47 -6.19 -1.80
CA GLN A 97 -4.80 -6.75 -1.63
C GLN A 97 -4.77 -7.75 -0.49
N ARG A 98 -5.42 -7.43 0.62
CA ARG A 98 -5.40 -8.22 1.84
C ARG A 98 -6.79 -8.72 2.21
N PRO A 99 -7.01 -10.03 2.30
CA PRO A 99 -8.28 -10.58 2.81
C PRO A 99 -8.43 -10.35 4.31
N ALA A 100 -9.65 -10.48 4.80
CA ALA A 100 -9.94 -10.37 6.23
C ALA A 100 -9.13 -11.37 7.05
N GLY A 101 -8.60 -10.93 8.18
CA GLY A 101 -7.79 -11.74 9.09
C GLY A 101 -6.35 -11.95 8.67
N SER A 102 -5.92 -11.45 7.50
CA SER A 102 -4.50 -11.47 7.14
C SER A 102 -3.72 -10.41 7.92
N VAL A 103 -2.47 -10.71 8.25
CA VAL A 103 -1.53 -9.79 8.90
C VAL A 103 -0.16 -9.91 8.24
N GLY A 104 0.44 -8.79 7.90
CA GLY A 104 1.80 -8.72 7.39
C GLY A 104 2.62 -7.64 8.09
N LEU A 105 3.93 -7.72 7.94
CA LEU A 105 4.88 -6.68 8.26
C LEU A 105 5.30 -6.00 6.94
N VAL A 106 5.31 -4.68 6.96
CA VAL A 106 5.83 -3.85 5.86
C VAL A 106 6.94 -2.98 6.42
N VAL A 107 8.06 -2.95 5.71
CA VAL A 107 9.20 -2.10 6.06
C VAL A 107 9.61 -1.31 4.84
N GLU A 108 9.68 -0.01 5.01
CA GLU A 108 10.13 0.94 4.00
C GLU A 108 11.03 2.00 4.63
N ARG A 109 11.84 2.66 3.84
CA ARG A 109 12.68 3.76 4.30
C ARG A 109 11.83 5.04 4.43
N ARG A 110 12.12 5.88 5.43
CA ARG A 110 11.55 7.24 5.44
C ARG A 110 12.03 8.04 4.24
N ARG A 111 11.12 8.82 3.66
CA ARG A 111 11.42 9.67 2.49
C ARG A 111 12.38 10.77 2.86
N GLY A 112 13.29 11.06 1.95
CA GLY A 112 14.09 12.27 1.99
C GLY A 112 13.27 13.50 1.53
N PRO A 113 13.80 14.72 1.74
CA PRO A 113 13.04 15.96 1.47
C PRO A 113 12.74 16.20 0.00
N GLU A 114 13.44 15.56 -0.92
CA GLU A 114 13.25 15.68 -2.38
C GLU A 114 12.61 14.44 -3.01
N GLU A 115 12.16 13.50 -2.18
CA GLU A 115 11.54 12.26 -2.65
C GLU A 115 10.01 12.40 -2.66
N PHE A 116 9.41 11.92 -3.74
CA PHE A 116 7.97 11.96 -3.97
C PHE A 116 7.44 10.54 -4.14
N ASP A 117 6.37 10.25 -3.44
CA ASP A 117 5.55 9.08 -3.71
C ASP A 117 4.67 9.34 -4.94
N GLY A 118 4.39 8.29 -5.68
CA GLY A 118 3.42 8.32 -6.78
C GLY A 118 2.18 7.52 -6.43
N PHE A 119 1.03 7.99 -6.91
CA PHE A 119 -0.23 7.25 -6.87
C PHE A 119 -0.81 7.21 -8.26
N SER A 120 -1.05 6.01 -8.77
CA SER A 120 -1.61 5.82 -10.11
C SER A 120 -2.80 4.89 -10.10
N TRP A 121 -3.66 5.04 -11.10
CA TRP A 121 -4.82 4.19 -11.33
C TRP A 121 -4.77 3.62 -12.74
N TYR A 122 -5.15 2.37 -12.88
CA TYR A 122 -5.14 1.66 -14.15
C TYR A 122 -6.53 1.14 -14.48
N CYS A 123 -6.91 1.21 -15.74
CA CYS A 123 -8.19 0.70 -16.21
C CYS A 123 -8.31 -0.80 -15.91
N GLU A 124 -9.35 -1.17 -15.17
CA GLU A 124 -9.59 -2.57 -14.79
C GLU A 124 -9.92 -3.48 -16.00
N ASN A 125 -10.28 -2.89 -17.16
CA ASN A 125 -10.58 -3.65 -18.38
C ASN A 125 -9.37 -3.82 -19.30
N CYS A 126 -8.58 -2.77 -19.53
CA CYS A 126 -7.49 -2.83 -20.55
C CYS A 126 -6.09 -2.52 -19.99
N GLY A 127 -5.95 -2.24 -18.69
CA GLY A 127 -4.66 -1.94 -18.06
C GLY A 127 -4.08 -0.57 -18.39
N HIS A 128 -4.77 0.27 -19.20
CA HIS A 128 -4.29 1.62 -19.51
C HIS A 128 -4.24 2.48 -18.25
N GLN A 129 -3.17 3.25 -18.07
CA GLN A 129 -3.05 4.18 -16.94
C GLN A 129 -4.07 5.33 -17.09
N LEU A 130 -4.95 5.46 -16.12
CA LEU A 130 -6.01 6.48 -16.11
C LEU A 130 -5.50 7.81 -15.60
N HIS A 131 -4.75 7.79 -14.52
CA HIS A 131 -4.25 8.97 -13.83
C HIS A 131 -2.98 8.63 -13.02
N MET A 132 -2.14 9.63 -12.78
CA MET A 132 -1.02 9.56 -11.85
C MET A 132 -0.83 10.89 -11.16
N GLU A 133 -0.59 10.88 -9.86
CA GLU A 133 -0.27 12.04 -9.04
C GLU A 133 1.02 11.77 -8.26
N ARG A 134 1.92 12.76 -8.21
CA ARG A 134 3.17 12.70 -7.40
C ARG A 134 3.04 13.66 -6.23
N VAL A 135 3.32 13.19 -5.03
CA VAL A 135 3.12 13.92 -3.79
C VAL A 135 4.31 13.75 -2.86
N ALA A 136 4.77 14.84 -2.24
CA ALA A 136 5.65 14.74 -1.08
C ALA A 136 4.81 14.28 0.12
N VAL A 137 4.92 13.00 0.47
CA VAL A 137 4.14 12.41 1.55
C VAL A 137 4.79 12.74 2.89
N GLY A 138 4.17 13.66 3.63
CA GLY A 138 4.53 13.98 5.01
C GLY A 138 3.66 13.24 6.04
N ASN A 139 2.38 13.04 5.72
CA ASN A 139 1.43 12.32 6.56
C ASN A 139 0.45 11.52 5.69
N ILE A 140 0.63 10.20 5.71
CA ILE A 140 -0.18 9.25 4.93
C ILE A 140 -1.65 9.31 5.35
N GLU A 141 -1.95 9.43 6.64
CA GLU A 141 -3.32 9.33 7.15
C GLU A 141 -4.20 10.49 6.67
N THR A 142 -3.63 11.68 6.48
CA THR A 142 -4.37 12.88 6.05
C THR A 142 -4.30 13.11 4.55
N GLN A 143 -3.16 12.86 3.91
CA GLN A 143 -2.96 13.19 2.50
C GLN A 143 -3.57 12.16 1.54
N LEU A 144 -3.53 10.85 1.87
CA LEU A 144 -4.10 9.83 0.98
C LEU A 144 -5.61 9.98 0.74
N PRO A 145 -6.46 10.24 1.76
CA PRO A 145 -7.89 10.46 1.53
C PRO A 145 -8.18 11.62 0.57
N GLU A 146 -7.39 12.69 0.63
CA GLU A 146 -7.55 13.85 -0.26
C GLU A 146 -7.17 13.51 -1.71
N ILE A 147 -6.06 12.79 -1.91
CA ILE A 147 -5.60 12.32 -3.22
C ILE A 147 -6.67 11.44 -3.87
N PHE A 148 -7.19 10.48 -3.11
CA PHE A 148 -8.22 9.56 -3.58
C PHE A 148 -9.54 10.27 -3.88
N SER A 149 -9.93 11.22 -3.03
CA SER A 149 -11.14 12.04 -3.24
C SER A 149 -11.04 12.85 -4.55
N ARG A 150 -9.89 13.46 -4.85
CA ARG A 150 -9.68 14.18 -6.11
C ARG A 150 -9.88 13.28 -7.33
N PHE A 151 -9.25 12.10 -7.33
CA PHE A 151 -9.40 11.14 -8.42
C PHE A 151 -10.84 10.65 -8.56
N TYR A 152 -11.44 10.17 -7.47
CA TYR A 152 -12.78 9.56 -7.52
C TYR A 152 -13.90 10.55 -7.80
N SER A 153 -13.73 11.85 -7.50
CA SER A 153 -14.68 12.89 -7.86
C SER A 153 -14.65 13.29 -9.35
N SER A 154 -13.55 12.98 -10.06
CA SER A 154 -13.36 13.35 -11.46
C SER A 154 -13.78 12.23 -12.41
N LEU A 155 -14.95 12.35 -13.06
CA LEU A 155 -15.39 11.38 -14.07
C LEU A 155 -14.38 11.29 -15.23
N ALA A 156 -13.79 12.41 -15.62
CA ALA A 156 -12.80 12.45 -16.70
C ALA A 156 -11.55 11.62 -16.37
N GLN A 157 -11.02 11.73 -15.14
CA GLN A 157 -9.86 10.94 -14.72
C GLN A 157 -10.18 9.45 -14.56
N ARG A 158 -11.41 9.11 -14.19
CA ARG A 158 -11.86 7.71 -14.06
C ARG A 158 -12.26 7.05 -15.37
N THR A 159 -12.45 7.83 -16.44
CA THR A 159 -12.85 7.30 -17.76
C THR A 159 -11.62 6.96 -18.58
N CYS A 160 -11.49 5.69 -18.98
CA CYS A 160 -10.38 5.24 -19.80
C CYS A 160 -10.47 5.83 -21.21
N SER A 161 -9.43 6.56 -21.64
CA SER A 161 -9.34 7.16 -22.98
C SER A 161 -9.19 6.11 -24.10
N VAL A 162 -8.81 4.88 -23.77
CA VAL A 162 -8.58 3.80 -24.74
C VAL A 162 -9.84 2.98 -24.96
N CYS A 163 -10.53 2.56 -23.92
CA CYS A 163 -11.67 1.63 -24.03
C CYS A 163 -13.00 2.17 -23.48
N GLY A 164 -13.05 3.40 -22.98
CA GLY A 164 -14.27 4.03 -22.46
C GLY A 164 -14.75 3.51 -21.10
N THR A 165 -14.10 2.50 -20.51
CA THR A 165 -14.49 1.96 -19.20
C THR A 165 -14.32 3.01 -18.13
N VAL A 166 -15.31 3.15 -17.25
CA VAL A 166 -15.28 4.07 -16.09
C VAL A 166 -14.97 3.28 -14.82
N MET A 167 -13.86 3.61 -14.17
CA MET A 167 -13.53 3.02 -12.86
C MET A 167 -14.54 3.48 -11.80
N GLN A 168 -15.09 2.53 -11.06
CA GLN A 168 -15.96 2.82 -9.92
C GLN A 168 -15.14 3.08 -8.66
N ALA A 169 -15.62 3.98 -7.80
CA ALA A 169 -15.01 4.14 -6.47
C ALA A 169 -15.11 2.83 -5.68
N PRO A 170 -14.14 2.54 -4.79
CA PRO A 170 -14.31 1.46 -3.81
C PRO A 170 -15.59 1.65 -2.99
N ALA A 171 -16.23 0.54 -2.62
CA ALA A 171 -17.41 0.54 -1.76
C ALA A 171 -17.05 0.90 -0.33
#